data_74b707aa02adf3c46cb5d37b00db6e5f
#
_entry.id   74b707aa02adf3c46cb5d37b00db6e5f
#
_cell.length_a   1.000
_cell.length_b   1.000
_cell.length_c   1.000
_cell.angle_alpha   90.00
_cell.angle_beta   90.00
_cell.angle_gamma   90.00
#
_symmetry.space_group_name_H-M   'P 1'
#
loop_
_entity.id
_entity.type
_entity.pdbx_description
1 polymer ?
#
loop_
_entity_poly.entity_id
_entity_poly.type
_entity_poly.pdbx_seq_one_letter_code
_entity_poly.pdbx_strand_id
1 'polypeptide(L)'
;LDSASIVYGNNGDDSEKRGIIVSERTELIQAGNCIGSPVYFFFNLNTAHLTDASQMLNLDELARVAKKYGLSLRVTGAADSSTGTPVLNGSLSTLRADHIVAELEKRGIPIERIVKVSRGGIADHVPVEANRHTKVELFF
;
A
#
# COMPACT_ATOMS: atom_id res chain seq x y z
N LEU A 1 5.70 7.46 12.92
CA LEU A 1 5.52 7.04 12.64
C LEU A 1 5.89 6.41 12.45
N ASP A 2 5.85 6.28 12.43
CA ASP A 2 6.24 5.41 12.43
C ASP A 2 6.30 5.13 11.25
N SER A 3 6.66 4.79 10.86
CA SER A 3 6.66 4.23 9.83
C SER A 3 5.83 4.80 8.94
N ALA A 4 5.22 4.33 8.36
CA ALA A 4 4.31 4.77 7.45
C ALA A 4 3.24 5.51 8.13
N SER A 5 2.83 6.58 7.58
CA SER A 5 1.63 7.22 7.98
C SER A 5 0.51 6.38 7.48
N ILE A 6 -0.46 6.13 8.29
CA ILE A 6 -1.57 5.36 7.88
C ILE A 6 -2.72 6.28 7.64
N VAL A 7 -3.27 6.21 6.47
CA VAL A 7 -4.39 7.01 6.12
C VAL A 7 -5.55 6.07 5.91
N TYR A 8 -6.54 6.10 6.78
CA TYR A 8 -7.66 5.28 6.65
C TYR A 8 -8.78 6.16 6.30
N GLY A 9 -9.55 5.75 5.44
CA GLY A 9 -10.68 6.48 5.20
C GLY A 9 -11.53 6.50 6.33
N ASN A 10 -11.37 5.69 7.22
CA ASN A 10 -12.22 5.63 8.21
C ASN A 10 -11.71 5.67 9.43
N ASN A 11 -10.78 5.61 9.78
CA ASN A 11 -10.43 5.59 11.03
C ASN A 11 -9.30 5.52 11.39
N GLY A 12 -8.87 5.74 11.52
CA GLY A 12 -7.75 5.69 11.92
C GLY A 12 -7.29 4.92 12.73
N ASP A 13 -7.25 4.45 13.07
CA ASP A 13 -6.92 3.62 13.79
C ASP A 13 -5.82 3.45 14.26
N ASP A 14 -5.41 2.88 14.29
CA ASP A 14 -4.41 2.38 14.92
C ASP A 14 -3.34 2.91 14.43
N SER A 15 -3.44 3.41 13.73
CA SER A 15 -2.46 3.82 13.30
C SER A 15 -1.87 4.62 14.07
N GLU A 16 -2.36 4.95 14.88
CA GLU A 16 -1.89 5.71 15.68
C GLU A 16 -0.80 5.36 15.94
N LYS A 17 -0.78 4.39 16.05
CA LYS A 17 0.31 3.91 16.30
C LYS A 17 1.03 4.23 15.17
N ARG A 18 0.64 4.12 14.14
CA ARG A 18 1.35 4.43 13.09
C ARG A 18 0.81 5.63 12.69
N GLY A 19 0.34 6.25 13.43
CA GLY A 19 -0.13 7.32 13.30
C GLY A 19 -0.46 7.89 12.12
N ILE A 20 -1.21 8.49 11.96
CA ILE A 20 -1.56 9.04 10.92
C ILE A 20 -1.04 10.33 10.98
N ILE A 21 -0.12 10.64 10.27
CA ILE A 21 0.42 11.88 10.31
C ILE A 21 0.08 12.56 9.07
N VAL A 22 -0.73 13.51 9.14
CA VAL A 22 -1.06 14.28 7.98
C VAL A 22 -0.03 15.37 7.89
N SER A 23 0.95 15.17 7.08
CA SER A 23 2.06 16.08 6.94
C SER A 23 2.01 16.73 5.59
N GLU A 24 2.87 17.70 5.35
CA GLU A 24 2.97 18.33 4.04
C GLU A 24 3.25 17.31 2.97
N ARG A 25 4.10 16.35 3.28
CA ARG A 25 4.44 15.31 2.32
C ARG A 25 3.22 14.47 1.98
N THR A 26 2.43 14.14 2.99
CA THR A 26 1.22 13.36 2.77
C THR A 26 0.24 14.15 1.89
N GLU A 27 0.13 15.43 2.11
CA GLU A 27 -0.74 16.25 1.30
C GLU A 27 -0.27 16.33 -0.14
N LEU A 28 1.04 16.44 -0.36
CA LEU A 28 1.57 16.46 -1.71
C LEU A 28 1.30 15.16 -2.44
N ILE A 29 1.43 14.05 -1.74
CA ILE A 29 1.16 12.76 -2.32
C ILE A 29 -0.32 12.68 -2.70
N GLN A 30 -1.18 13.15 -1.84
CA GLN A 30 -2.61 13.09 -2.10
C GLN A 30 -3.03 14.07 -3.19
N ALA A 31 -2.22 15.07 -3.45
CA ALA A 31 -2.52 16.02 -4.50
C ALA A 31 -2.20 15.50 -5.90
N GLY A 32 -1.68 14.29 -5.99
CA GLY A 32 -1.58 13.70 -7.31
C GLY A 32 -0.29 13.91 -8.05
N ASN A 33 0.80 14.07 -7.35
CA ASN A 33 2.10 14.23 -8.01
C ASN A 33 2.74 12.88 -8.32
N CYS A 34 1.94 11.92 -8.75
CA CYS A 34 2.42 10.56 -9.00
C CYS A 34 3.36 10.53 -10.19
N ILE A 35 4.43 9.78 -10.06
CA ILE A 35 5.41 9.61 -11.11
C ILE A 35 5.14 8.29 -11.79
N GLY A 36 4.81 8.34 -13.04
CA GLY A 36 4.55 7.13 -13.82
C GLY A 36 3.24 6.48 -13.43
N SER A 37 3.12 5.21 -13.72
CA SER A 37 1.91 4.45 -13.44
C SER A 37 2.03 3.70 -12.15
N PRO A 38 0.92 3.46 -11.46
CA PRO A 38 0.96 2.61 -10.26
C PRO A 38 1.39 1.21 -10.60
N VAL A 39 2.01 0.52 -9.65
CA VAL A 39 2.38 -0.88 -9.79
C VAL A 39 1.55 -1.67 -8.80
N TYR A 40 0.95 -2.75 -9.27
CA TYR A 40 0.06 -3.58 -8.46
C TYR A 40 0.72 -4.90 -8.10
N PHE A 41 0.46 -5.34 -6.86
CA PHE A 41 0.94 -6.62 -6.36
C PHE A 41 -0.28 -7.40 -5.92
N PHE A 42 -0.50 -8.58 -6.50
CA PHE A 42 -1.75 -9.32 -6.34
C PHE A 42 -1.60 -10.46 -5.33
N PHE A 43 -2.66 -10.70 -4.58
CA PHE A 43 -2.65 -11.67 -3.49
C PHE A 43 -3.69 -12.75 -3.70
N ASN A 44 -3.43 -13.92 -3.12
CA ASN A 44 -4.37 -15.02 -3.15
C ASN A 44 -5.57 -14.71 -2.26
N LEU A 45 -6.69 -15.34 -2.57
CA LEU A 45 -7.94 -15.16 -1.83
C LEU A 45 -7.72 -15.35 -0.34
N ASN A 46 -8.24 -14.44 0.45
CA ASN A 46 -8.19 -14.51 1.92
C ASN A 46 -6.80 -14.54 2.50
N THR A 47 -5.80 -14.06 1.81
CA THR A 47 -4.43 -14.08 2.32
C THR A 47 -3.73 -12.78 2.00
N ALA A 48 -2.60 -12.57 2.69
CA ALA A 48 -1.63 -11.56 2.31
C ALA A 48 -0.41 -12.27 1.70
N HIS A 49 -0.63 -13.34 0.93
CA HIS A 49 0.42 -14.04 0.22
C HIS A 49 0.29 -13.74 -1.25
N LEU A 50 1.37 -13.34 -1.87
CA LEU A 50 1.37 -12.99 -3.30
C LEU A 50 0.98 -14.20 -4.15
N THR A 51 0.24 -13.93 -5.22
CA THR A 51 -0.12 -14.98 -6.16
C THR A 51 1.12 -15.54 -6.86
N ASP A 52 2.17 -14.72 -6.98
CA ASP A 52 3.38 -15.13 -7.67
C ASP A 52 4.53 -14.36 -7.06
N ALA A 53 5.49 -15.07 -6.52
CA ALA A 53 6.64 -14.44 -5.87
C ALA A 53 7.50 -13.63 -6.85
N SER A 54 7.41 -13.89 -8.14
CA SER A 54 8.17 -13.11 -9.12
C SER A 54 7.75 -11.64 -9.14
N GLN A 55 6.60 -11.32 -8.57
CA GLN A 55 6.18 -9.92 -8.45
C GLN A 55 7.18 -9.13 -7.62
N MET A 56 7.98 -9.78 -6.78
CA MET A 56 8.98 -9.08 -5.97
C MET A 56 10.06 -8.44 -6.85
N LEU A 57 10.24 -8.89 -8.08
CA LEU A 57 11.18 -8.24 -8.99
C LEU A 57 10.73 -6.82 -9.31
N ASN A 58 9.43 -6.60 -9.44
CA ASN A 58 8.90 -5.25 -9.65
C ASN A 58 9.13 -4.39 -8.41
N LEU A 59 9.04 -5.00 -7.24
CA LEU A 59 9.27 -4.26 -6.01
C LEU A 59 10.74 -3.89 -5.86
N ASP A 60 11.65 -4.77 -6.28
CA ASP A 60 13.08 -4.47 -6.29
C ASP A 60 13.33 -3.22 -7.13
N GLU A 61 12.69 -3.14 -8.28
CA GLU A 61 12.89 -2.02 -9.18
C GLU A 61 12.29 -0.73 -8.61
N LEU A 62 11.09 -0.82 -8.02
CA LEU A 62 10.48 0.33 -7.37
C LEU A 62 11.39 0.87 -6.27
N ALA A 63 11.93 -0.02 -5.45
CA ALA A 63 12.81 0.39 -4.36
C ALA A 63 14.08 1.03 -4.89
N ARG A 64 14.63 0.49 -5.97
CA ARG A 64 15.85 1.03 -6.57
C ARG A 64 15.60 2.46 -7.06
N VAL A 65 14.51 2.68 -7.76
CA VAL A 65 14.17 3.99 -8.30
C VAL A 65 13.87 4.98 -7.16
N ALA A 66 13.10 4.54 -6.18
CA ALA A 66 12.73 5.40 -5.06
C ALA A 66 13.98 5.86 -4.28
N LYS A 67 14.93 4.95 -4.07
CA LYS A 67 16.15 5.31 -3.37
C LYS A 67 17.02 6.25 -4.19
N LYS A 68 17.13 5.96 -5.48
CA LYS A 68 18.01 6.75 -6.34
C LYS A 68 17.57 8.20 -6.41
N TYR A 69 16.27 8.44 -6.47
CA TYR A 69 15.75 9.79 -6.65
C TYR A 69 15.11 10.37 -5.39
N GLY A 70 15.21 9.67 -4.27
CA GLY A 70 14.68 10.18 -3.01
C GLY A 70 13.16 10.32 -3.00
N LEU A 71 12.46 9.38 -3.60
CA LEU A 71 11.02 9.49 -3.77
C LEU A 71 10.26 8.98 -2.55
N SER A 72 9.02 9.45 -2.41
CA SER A 72 8.07 8.92 -1.44
C SER A 72 7.17 7.91 -2.12
N LEU A 73 6.59 7.01 -1.32
CA LEU A 73 5.73 5.97 -1.85
C LEU A 73 4.40 5.97 -1.11
N ARG A 74 3.32 5.75 -1.85
CA ARG A 74 2.03 5.49 -1.23
C ARG A 74 1.68 4.03 -1.50
N VAL A 75 1.42 3.29 -0.44
CA VAL A 75 1.16 1.85 -0.50
C VAL A 75 -0.28 1.63 -0.06
N THR A 76 -1.13 1.23 -0.99
CA THR A 76 -2.56 1.12 -0.75
C THR A 76 -2.98 -0.34 -0.84
N GLY A 77 -3.42 -0.90 0.28
CA GLY A 77 -3.92 -2.27 0.32
C GLY A 77 -5.41 -2.32 0.06
N ALA A 78 -5.87 -3.38 -0.56
CA ALA A 78 -7.27 -3.57 -0.89
C ALA A 78 -7.67 -5.03 -0.81
N ALA A 79 -8.94 -5.27 -0.59
CA ALA A 79 -9.53 -6.60 -0.58
C ALA A 79 -10.73 -6.60 -1.51
N ASP A 80 -11.15 -7.79 -1.92
CA ASP A 80 -12.27 -7.96 -2.81
C ASP A 80 -13.56 -7.92 -2.00
N SER A 81 -14.43 -6.96 -2.30
CA SER A 81 -15.65 -6.76 -1.52
C SER A 81 -16.70 -7.84 -1.78
N SER A 82 -16.51 -8.67 -2.79
CA SER A 82 -17.47 -9.73 -3.10
C SER A 82 -17.29 -10.94 -2.20
N THR A 83 -16.25 -10.98 -1.38
CA THR A 83 -16.00 -12.07 -0.46
C THR A 83 -15.77 -11.50 0.94
N GLY A 84 -15.93 -12.32 1.95
CA GLY A 84 -15.68 -11.90 3.33
C GLY A 84 -16.70 -10.91 3.84
N THR A 85 -16.33 -10.21 4.89
CA THR A 85 -17.16 -9.18 5.52
C THR A 85 -16.41 -7.87 5.49
N PRO A 86 -17.07 -6.74 5.70
CA PRO A 86 -16.36 -5.47 5.75
C PRO A 86 -15.24 -5.43 6.78
N VAL A 87 -15.45 -6.03 7.95
CA VAL A 87 -14.43 -6.02 9.00
C VAL A 87 -13.22 -6.86 8.57
N LEU A 88 -13.47 -8.06 8.04
CA LEU A 88 -12.38 -8.92 7.59
C LEU A 88 -11.65 -8.30 6.41
N ASN A 89 -12.36 -7.66 5.50
CA ASN A 89 -11.74 -7.03 4.34
C ASN A 89 -10.89 -5.83 4.76
N GLY A 90 -11.32 -5.11 5.78
CA GLY A 90 -10.51 -4.03 6.33
C GLY A 90 -9.20 -4.54 6.88
N SER A 91 -9.25 -5.61 7.67
CA SER A 91 -8.04 -6.20 8.23
C SER A 91 -7.15 -6.77 7.14
N LEU A 92 -7.74 -7.43 6.15
CA LEU A 92 -6.97 -8.05 5.09
C LEU A 92 -6.28 -7.00 4.21
N SER A 93 -6.97 -5.90 3.92
CA SER A 93 -6.37 -4.85 3.12
C SER A 93 -5.18 -4.22 3.85
N THR A 94 -5.28 -4.09 5.17
CA THR A 94 -4.18 -3.58 5.99
C THR A 94 -2.99 -4.54 5.95
N LEU A 95 -3.25 -5.85 6.10
CA LEU A 95 -2.18 -6.85 6.06
C LEU A 95 -1.47 -6.88 4.71
N ARG A 96 -2.22 -6.69 3.63
CA ARG A 96 -1.63 -6.66 2.29
C ARG A 96 -0.75 -5.44 2.11
N ALA A 97 -1.16 -4.30 2.63
CA ALA A 97 -0.32 -3.11 2.59
C ALA A 97 0.90 -3.30 3.49
N ASP A 98 0.72 -3.87 4.68
CA ASP A 98 1.82 -4.11 5.60
C ASP A 98 2.88 -5.01 4.99
N HIS A 99 2.46 -6.03 4.25
CA HIS A 99 3.39 -6.95 3.60
C HIS A 99 4.33 -6.18 2.66
N ILE A 100 3.77 -5.32 1.84
CA ILE A 100 4.58 -4.56 0.88
C ILE A 100 5.42 -3.50 1.58
N VAL A 101 4.89 -2.86 2.61
CA VAL A 101 5.67 -1.89 3.39
C VAL A 101 6.89 -2.58 4.00
N ALA A 102 6.71 -3.77 4.59
CA ALA A 102 7.82 -4.49 5.19
C ALA A 102 8.88 -4.85 4.13
N GLU A 103 8.44 -5.24 2.95
CA GLU A 103 9.37 -5.58 1.88
C GLU A 103 10.12 -4.35 1.35
N LEU A 104 9.47 -3.20 1.34
CA LEU A 104 10.14 -1.96 0.95
C LEU A 104 11.18 -1.57 2.00
N GLU A 105 10.86 -1.73 3.28
CA GLU A 105 11.81 -1.43 4.34
C GLU A 105 13.03 -2.35 4.26
N LYS A 106 12.82 -3.64 3.95
CA LYS A 106 13.93 -4.56 3.77
C LYS A 106 14.85 -4.12 2.65
N ARG A 107 14.31 -3.39 1.68
CA ARG A 107 15.09 -2.91 0.55
C ARG A 107 15.67 -1.50 0.77
N GLY A 108 15.56 -1.03 1.99
CA GLY A 108 16.23 0.23 2.36
C GLY A 108 15.40 1.48 2.20
N ILE A 109 14.09 1.37 2.02
CA ILE A 109 13.25 2.55 1.95
C ILE A 109 12.93 3.01 3.38
N PRO A 110 13.27 4.25 3.74
CA PRO A 110 12.95 4.74 5.07
C PRO A 110 11.44 4.82 5.27
N ILE A 111 11.01 4.42 6.45
CA ILE A 111 9.59 4.41 6.74
C ILE A 111 8.98 5.79 6.63
N GLU A 112 9.76 6.83 6.83
CA GLU A 112 9.26 8.22 6.74
C GLU A 112 8.85 8.58 5.33
N ARG A 113 9.26 7.81 4.35
CA ARG A 113 8.89 8.06 2.96
C ARG A 113 7.73 7.22 2.48
N ILE A 114 7.12 6.43 3.37
CA ILE A 114 6.04 5.54 2.99
C ILE A 114 4.74 6.00 3.64
N VAL A 115 3.71 6.17 2.84
CA VAL A 115 2.37 6.43 3.33
C VAL A 115 1.56 5.17 3.06
N LYS A 116 0.97 4.60 4.11
CA LYS A 116 0.20 3.38 3.99
C LYS A 116 -1.29 3.72 4.03
N VAL A 117 -2.04 3.16 3.10
CA VAL A 117 -3.48 3.37 3.02
C VAL A 117 -4.15 2.00 3.00
N SER A 118 -5.24 1.86 3.74
CA SER A 118 -6.03 0.64 3.75
C SER A 118 -7.41 0.97 3.23
N ARG A 119 -7.82 0.36 2.11
CA ARG A 119 -9.11 0.67 1.51
C ARG A 119 -10.22 -0.28 1.91
N GLY A 120 -9.91 -1.41 2.51
CA GLY A 120 -10.91 -2.42 2.81
C GLY A 120 -11.36 -3.11 1.55
N GLY A 121 -12.63 -3.50 1.52
CA GLY A 121 -13.18 -4.17 0.35
C GLY A 121 -13.50 -3.20 -0.76
N ILE A 122 -13.11 -3.53 -1.97
CA ILE A 122 -13.37 -2.71 -3.15
C ILE A 122 -13.93 -3.55 -4.27
N ALA A 123 -14.50 -2.90 -5.24
CA ALA A 123 -15.01 -3.55 -6.45
C ALA A 123 -14.64 -2.72 -7.67
N ASP A 124 -13.44 -2.15 -7.66
CA ASP A 124 -13.02 -1.20 -8.69
C ASP A 124 -12.61 -1.88 -9.98
N HIS A 125 -12.27 -3.16 -9.95
CA HIS A 125 -11.63 -3.80 -11.08
C HIS A 125 -12.38 -5.06 -11.52
N VAL A 126 -12.18 -5.43 -12.77
CA VAL A 126 -12.64 -6.67 -13.37
C VAL A 126 -11.41 -7.32 -14.00
N PRO A 127 -11.16 -8.61 -13.75
CA PRO A 127 -11.97 -9.55 -12.96
C PRO A 127 -11.89 -9.27 -11.47
N VAL A 128 -12.72 -9.94 -10.70
CA VAL A 128 -12.83 -9.70 -9.28
C VAL A 128 -11.50 -9.92 -8.57
N GLU A 129 -10.68 -10.84 -9.04
CA GLU A 129 -9.37 -11.11 -8.42
C GLU A 129 -8.45 -9.92 -8.46
N ALA A 130 -8.66 -9.01 -9.39
CA ALA A 130 -7.80 -7.82 -9.49
C ALA A 130 -8.00 -6.85 -8.33
N ASN A 131 -9.05 -7.07 -7.51
CA ASN A 131 -9.26 -6.24 -6.33
C ASN A 131 -8.46 -6.75 -5.12
N ARG A 132 -7.78 -7.88 -5.22
CA ARG A 132 -6.99 -8.46 -4.14
C ARG A 132 -5.54 -8.01 -4.33
N HIS A 133 -5.25 -6.76 -3.96
CA HIS A 133 -3.96 -6.21 -4.31
C HIS A 133 -3.44 -5.19 -3.30
N THR A 134 -2.18 -4.83 -3.49
CA THR A 134 -1.59 -3.63 -2.93
C THR A 134 -1.05 -2.81 -4.10
N LYS A 135 -1.41 -1.55 -4.14
CA LYS A 135 -0.98 -0.63 -5.18
C LYS A 135 0.14 0.23 -4.64
N VAL A 136 1.21 0.39 -5.39
CA VAL A 136 2.33 1.25 -4.98
C VAL A 136 2.47 2.38 -6.00
N GLU A 137 2.49 3.60 -5.50
CA GLU A 137 2.67 4.79 -6.31
C GLU A 137 3.88 5.56 -5.83
N LEU A 138 4.63 6.15 -6.75
CA LEU A 138 5.82 6.94 -6.43
C LEU A 138 5.53 8.42 -6.58
N PHE A 139 6.14 9.23 -5.71
CA PHE A 139 5.93 10.69 -5.70
C PHE A 139 7.26 11.40 -5.41
N PHE A 140 7.36 12.61 -5.87
CA PHE A 140 8.52 13.45 -5.53
C PHE A 140 8.51 13.87 -4.09
#